data_a342696f2b9c48dbee77de859651c612
#
_entry.id   a342696f2b9c48dbee77de859651c612
#
_cell.length_a   1.000
_cell.length_b   1.000
_cell.length_c   1.000
_cell.angle_alpha   90.00
_cell.angle_beta   90.00
_cell.angle_gamma   90.00
#
_symmetry.space_group_name_H-M   'P 1'
#
loop_
_entity.id
_entity.type
_entity.pdbx_description
1 polymer ?
#
loop_
_entity_poly.entity_id
_entity_poly.type
_entity_poly.pdbx_seq_one_letter_code
_entity_poly.pdbx_strand_id
1 'polypeptide(L)'
;MAENQTYRLITRPDFDGIVAAVLLRSLGLINLKDVIFADPSDMQQGRVPVSGNDITTNLPYVEGVHLCFDHHASELTRVGKKDNLIINPDAPSAAHVIYDYYGGKEKFPNISDEMLAAVDQADSADYTEEDILAPSGWTLLNFLIDPRTGFDRMPSLATSQEDFMRDLIVYCQNPNIDEILELEDVRERLEAYIANHEFAERQVRRCSDVQGNLIVTDLRQEKEFIPCNRFLAYGLYPEANISLTVQNLPDGTVEFALGKSIVNRTSNTDVGALMLKYGGGGHRAAGTCRTKPNEADKILSEIVNAVKTDG
;
A
#
# COMPACT_ATOMS: atom_id res chain seq x y z
N MET A 1 -37.06 -4.15 -17.70
CA MET A 1 -35.70 -4.59 -17.41
C MET A 1 -35.57 -4.38 -15.90
N ALA A 2 -35.28 -5.43 -15.12
CA ALA A 2 -35.01 -5.24 -13.71
C ALA A 2 -33.80 -4.28 -13.61
N GLU A 3 -33.92 -3.20 -12.85
CA GLU A 3 -32.75 -2.39 -12.50
C GLU A 3 -31.74 -3.33 -11.81
N ASN A 4 -30.54 -3.48 -12.40
CA ASN A 4 -29.49 -4.23 -11.74
C ASN A 4 -29.19 -3.52 -10.44
N GLN A 5 -29.30 -4.23 -9.33
CA GLN A 5 -28.96 -3.70 -8.01
C GLN A 5 -27.47 -3.28 -8.05
N THR A 6 -27.20 -2.01 -7.72
CA THR A 6 -25.86 -1.49 -7.55
C THR A 6 -25.54 -1.34 -6.07
N TYR A 7 -24.27 -1.53 -5.73
CA TYR A 7 -23.76 -1.48 -4.36
C TYR A 7 -22.84 -0.30 -4.19
N ARG A 8 -22.64 0.15 -2.97
CA ARG A 8 -21.56 1.04 -2.59
C ARG A 8 -20.29 0.20 -2.42
N LEU A 9 -19.18 0.65 -3.00
CA LEU A 9 -17.87 0.03 -2.79
C LEU A 9 -17.13 0.75 -1.68
N ILE A 10 -16.61 0.00 -0.72
CA ILE A 10 -15.63 0.48 0.26
C ILE A 10 -14.34 -0.29 -0.01
N THR A 11 -13.27 0.43 -0.35
CA THR A 11 -12.00 -0.18 -0.75
C THR A 11 -10.81 0.54 -0.16
N ARG A 12 -9.66 -0.13 -0.16
CA ARG A 12 -8.41 0.47 0.29
C ARG A 12 -7.93 1.52 -0.71
N PRO A 13 -7.30 2.64 -0.25
CA PRO A 13 -6.77 3.68 -1.13
C PRO A 13 -5.40 3.27 -1.71
N ASP A 14 -5.37 2.25 -2.56
CA ASP A 14 -4.19 1.75 -3.25
C ASP A 14 -4.53 1.20 -4.65
N PHE A 15 -3.53 0.71 -5.38
CA PHE A 15 -3.74 0.24 -6.75
C PHE A 15 -4.65 -0.99 -6.80
N ASP A 16 -4.58 -1.90 -5.81
CA ASP A 16 -5.49 -3.05 -5.72
C ASP A 16 -6.95 -2.59 -5.56
N GLY A 17 -7.19 -1.59 -4.70
CA GLY A 17 -8.52 -0.98 -4.56
C GLY A 17 -9.04 -0.31 -5.84
N ILE A 18 -8.18 0.33 -6.63
CA ILE A 18 -8.55 0.91 -7.93
C ILE A 18 -8.93 -0.19 -8.92
N VAL A 19 -8.11 -1.22 -9.08
CA VAL A 19 -8.38 -2.31 -10.04
C VAL A 19 -9.61 -3.13 -9.61
N ALA A 20 -9.79 -3.37 -8.31
CA ALA A 20 -11.02 -3.95 -7.77
C ALA A 20 -12.27 -3.14 -8.17
N ALA A 21 -12.21 -1.81 -8.05
CA ALA A 21 -13.30 -0.93 -8.48
C ALA A 21 -13.54 -0.99 -10.00
N VAL A 22 -12.48 -1.05 -10.81
CA VAL A 22 -12.58 -1.21 -12.28
C VAL A 22 -13.32 -2.50 -12.64
N LEU A 23 -12.95 -3.62 -12.01
CA LEU A 23 -13.59 -4.92 -12.23
C LEU A 23 -15.06 -4.91 -11.85
N LEU A 24 -15.41 -4.45 -10.65
CA LEU A 24 -16.79 -4.41 -10.16
C LEU A 24 -17.66 -3.43 -10.98
N ARG A 25 -17.08 -2.31 -11.41
CA ARG A 25 -17.77 -1.35 -12.28
C ARG A 25 -18.04 -1.93 -13.68
N SER A 26 -17.09 -2.68 -14.25
CA SER A 26 -17.27 -3.34 -15.56
C SER A 26 -18.42 -4.37 -15.56
N LEU A 27 -18.73 -4.93 -14.39
CA LEU A 27 -19.88 -5.81 -14.17
C LEU A 27 -21.21 -5.04 -13.95
N GLY A 28 -21.17 -3.71 -13.84
CA GLY A 28 -22.34 -2.91 -13.48
C GLY A 28 -22.78 -3.06 -12.03
N LEU A 29 -21.90 -3.55 -11.14
CA LEU A 29 -22.22 -3.78 -9.73
C LEU A 29 -22.07 -2.54 -8.86
N ILE A 30 -21.25 -1.58 -9.30
CA ILE A 30 -21.00 -0.32 -8.57
C ILE A 30 -21.08 0.89 -9.50
N ASN A 31 -21.35 2.07 -8.92
CA ASN A 31 -21.17 3.35 -9.60
C ASN A 31 -19.96 4.09 -9.01
N LEU A 32 -19.27 4.89 -9.83
CA LEU A 32 -18.09 5.65 -9.41
C LEU A 32 -18.37 6.59 -8.21
N LYS A 33 -19.54 7.24 -8.20
CA LYS A 33 -19.95 8.15 -7.12
C LYS A 33 -20.16 7.45 -5.78
N ASP A 34 -20.35 6.13 -5.78
CA ASP A 34 -20.63 5.30 -4.61
C ASP A 34 -19.36 4.55 -4.13
N VAL A 35 -18.15 4.98 -4.58
CA VAL A 35 -16.86 4.45 -4.13
C VAL A 35 -16.38 5.27 -2.93
N ILE A 36 -15.99 4.58 -1.87
CA ILE A 36 -15.40 5.14 -0.64
C ILE A 36 -14.03 4.48 -0.45
N PHE A 37 -13.02 5.31 -0.21
CA PHE A 37 -11.71 4.83 0.22
C PHE A 37 -11.62 4.84 1.74
N ALA A 38 -11.12 3.74 2.32
CA ALA A 38 -11.03 3.57 3.77
C ALA A 38 -9.72 2.89 4.18
N ASP A 39 -9.23 3.27 5.36
CA ASP A 39 -8.09 2.57 5.96
C ASP A 39 -8.52 1.29 6.67
N PRO A 40 -7.68 0.23 6.66
CA PRO A 40 -7.96 -1.01 7.38
C PRO A 40 -8.26 -0.80 8.87
N SER A 41 -7.56 0.15 9.52
CA SER A 41 -7.77 0.48 10.92
C SER A 41 -9.13 1.13 11.19
N ASP A 42 -9.65 1.91 10.25
CA ASP A 42 -10.96 2.56 10.36
C ASP A 42 -12.09 1.53 10.26
N MET A 43 -11.91 0.56 9.37
CA MET A 43 -12.84 -0.57 9.25
C MET A 43 -12.86 -1.41 10.52
N GLN A 44 -11.70 -1.81 11.05
CA GLN A 44 -11.61 -2.61 12.27
C GLN A 44 -12.19 -1.92 13.51
N GLN A 45 -12.07 -0.60 13.59
CA GLN A 45 -12.58 0.21 14.71
C GLN A 45 -14.05 0.63 14.53
N GLY A 46 -14.69 0.22 13.43
CA GLY A 46 -16.10 0.56 13.16
C GLY A 46 -16.32 2.05 12.87
N ARG A 47 -15.28 2.78 12.47
CA ARG A 47 -15.43 4.20 12.10
C ARG A 47 -16.10 4.39 10.74
N VAL A 48 -16.04 3.39 9.88
CA VAL A 48 -16.75 3.38 8.59
C VAL A 48 -18.02 2.53 8.74
N PRO A 49 -19.21 3.14 8.68
CA PRO A 49 -20.46 2.41 8.79
C PRO A 49 -20.69 1.56 7.53
N VAL A 50 -21.06 0.30 7.74
CA VAL A 50 -21.37 -0.67 6.68
C VAL A 50 -22.81 -1.14 6.73
N SER A 51 -23.28 -1.68 5.61
CA SER A 51 -24.65 -2.21 5.45
C SER A 51 -24.69 -3.36 4.44
N GLY A 52 -25.82 -4.03 4.32
CA GLY A 52 -26.06 -5.04 3.26
C GLY A 52 -26.08 -4.48 1.82
N ASN A 53 -25.86 -3.18 1.64
CA ASN A 53 -25.69 -2.55 0.33
C ASN A 53 -24.22 -2.23 0.01
N ASP A 54 -23.27 -2.80 0.76
CA ASP A 54 -21.87 -2.53 0.61
C ASP A 54 -21.09 -3.76 0.14
N ILE A 55 -20.20 -3.55 -0.84
CA ILE A 55 -19.13 -4.47 -1.17
C ILE A 55 -17.83 -3.88 -0.59
N THR A 56 -17.03 -4.70 0.08
CA THR A 56 -15.72 -4.30 0.57
C THR A 56 -14.61 -5.07 -0.13
N THR A 57 -13.48 -4.42 -0.44
CA THR A 57 -12.33 -5.04 -1.12
C THR A 57 -11.00 -4.61 -0.49
N ASN A 58 -10.07 -5.56 -0.32
CA ASN A 58 -8.74 -5.34 0.26
C ASN A 58 -8.79 -4.67 1.65
N LEU A 59 -9.82 -4.99 2.43
CA LEU A 59 -10.11 -4.43 3.75
C LEU A 59 -10.55 -5.52 4.71
N PRO A 60 -10.32 -5.35 6.03
CA PRO A 60 -10.80 -6.27 7.03
C PRO A 60 -12.32 -6.48 6.96
N TYR A 61 -12.75 -7.73 7.05
CA TYR A 61 -14.16 -8.09 7.05
C TYR A 61 -14.91 -7.41 8.20
N VAL A 62 -16.05 -6.81 7.89
CA VAL A 62 -17.00 -6.27 8.86
C VAL A 62 -18.36 -6.93 8.66
N GLU A 63 -18.98 -7.38 9.75
CA GLU A 63 -20.29 -8.03 9.67
C GLU A 63 -21.36 -7.07 9.17
N GLY A 64 -22.24 -7.56 8.30
CA GLY A 64 -23.34 -6.78 7.73
C GLY A 64 -23.08 -6.29 6.29
N VAL A 65 -21.88 -6.46 5.74
CA VAL A 65 -21.63 -6.17 4.31
C VAL A 65 -22.32 -7.21 3.41
N HIS A 66 -22.61 -6.81 2.17
CA HIS A 66 -23.13 -7.73 1.15
C HIS A 66 -22.08 -8.79 0.76
N LEU A 67 -20.90 -8.34 0.31
CA LEU A 67 -19.75 -9.17 -0.02
C LEU A 67 -18.47 -8.50 0.47
N CYS A 68 -17.48 -9.30 0.84
CA CYS A 68 -16.13 -8.88 1.12
C CYS A 68 -15.17 -9.71 0.26
N PHE A 69 -14.31 -9.05 -0.52
CA PHE A 69 -13.24 -9.69 -1.28
C PHE A 69 -11.91 -9.36 -0.64
N ASP A 70 -11.14 -10.39 -0.31
CA ASP A 70 -9.85 -10.22 0.36
C ASP A 70 -8.89 -11.38 0.02
N HIS A 71 -7.61 -11.18 0.24
CA HIS A 71 -6.56 -12.20 0.08
C HIS A 71 -5.68 -12.35 1.34
N HIS A 72 -5.93 -11.60 2.41
CA HIS A 72 -5.14 -11.65 3.63
C HIS A 72 -5.47 -12.88 4.49
N ALA A 73 -4.54 -13.84 4.62
CA ALA A 73 -4.72 -15.03 5.45
C ALA A 73 -5.08 -14.74 6.92
N SER A 74 -4.67 -13.56 7.43
CA SER A 74 -5.01 -13.09 8.77
C SER A 74 -6.51 -12.94 9.02
N GLU A 75 -7.30 -12.63 7.98
CA GLU A 75 -8.74 -12.50 8.09
C GLU A 75 -9.43 -13.83 8.40
N LEU A 76 -8.97 -14.93 7.81
CA LEU A 76 -9.47 -16.27 8.16
C LEU A 76 -9.19 -16.61 9.62
N THR A 77 -8.06 -16.17 10.16
CA THR A 77 -7.73 -16.36 11.58
C THR A 77 -8.60 -15.47 12.48
N ARG A 78 -8.88 -14.23 12.04
CA ARG A 78 -9.62 -13.23 12.84
C ARG A 78 -11.11 -13.52 12.91
N VAL A 79 -11.76 -13.83 11.77
CA VAL A 79 -13.22 -13.94 11.70
C VAL A 79 -13.72 -15.34 11.29
N GLY A 80 -12.83 -16.25 10.91
CA GLY A 80 -13.19 -17.55 10.38
C GLY A 80 -13.85 -17.47 8.99
N LYS A 81 -14.44 -18.58 8.55
CA LYS A 81 -15.17 -18.64 7.28
C LYS A 81 -16.52 -17.96 7.41
N LYS A 82 -16.90 -17.14 6.44
CA LYS A 82 -18.21 -16.50 6.30
C LYS A 82 -18.70 -16.71 4.87
N ASP A 83 -20.01 -16.85 4.67
CA ASP A 83 -20.60 -17.10 3.34
C ASP A 83 -20.41 -15.91 2.38
N ASN A 84 -20.31 -14.70 2.92
CA ASN A 84 -20.10 -13.45 2.17
C ASN A 84 -18.65 -12.93 2.22
N LEU A 85 -17.70 -13.70 2.73
CA LEU A 85 -16.27 -13.45 2.67
C LEU A 85 -15.64 -14.32 1.58
N ILE A 86 -15.38 -13.72 0.44
CA ILE A 86 -14.71 -14.35 -0.69
C ILE A 86 -13.22 -14.08 -0.52
N ILE A 87 -12.50 -15.07 -0.06
CA ILE A 87 -11.09 -14.93 0.29
C ILE A 87 -10.26 -16.06 -0.32
N ASN A 88 -9.13 -15.69 -0.91
CA ASN A 88 -8.11 -16.62 -1.39
C ASN A 88 -6.72 -16.12 -0.94
N PRO A 89 -6.13 -16.71 0.12
CA PRO A 89 -4.80 -16.31 0.58
C PRO A 89 -3.65 -16.61 -0.37
N ASP A 90 -3.87 -17.43 -1.38
CA ASP A 90 -2.88 -17.73 -2.42
C ASP A 90 -2.95 -16.76 -3.60
N ALA A 91 -4.01 -15.94 -3.66
CA ALA A 91 -4.12 -14.89 -4.68
C ALA A 91 -3.17 -13.72 -4.36
N PRO A 92 -2.53 -13.13 -5.38
CA PRO A 92 -1.56 -12.06 -5.20
C PRO A 92 -2.20 -10.72 -4.81
N SER A 93 -3.52 -10.52 -5.11
CA SER A 93 -4.26 -9.30 -4.83
C SER A 93 -5.76 -9.59 -4.62
N ALA A 94 -6.51 -8.68 -3.98
CA ALA A 94 -7.96 -8.78 -3.89
C ALA A 94 -8.63 -8.55 -5.26
N ALA A 95 -8.04 -7.77 -6.14
CA ALA A 95 -8.48 -7.64 -7.54
C ALA A 95 -8.43 -8.99 -8.26
N HIS A 96 -7.38 -9.77 -8.05
CA HIS A 96 -7.29 -11.12 -8.62
C HIS A 96 -8.36 -12.07 -8.06
N VAL A 97 -8.67 -11.98 -6.76
CA VAL A 97 -9.79 -12.72 -6.15
C VAL A 97 -11.12 -12.38 -6.83
N ILE A 98 -11.38 -11.10 -7.10
CA ILE A 98 -12.59 -10.66 -7.83
C ILE A 98 -12.59 -11.21 -9.25
N TYR A 99 -11.45 -11.09 -9.95
CA TYR A 99 -11.31 -11.57 -11.33
C TYR A 99 -11.66 -13.06 -11.44
N ASP A 100 -11.09 -13.89 -10.59
CA ASP A 100 -11.32 -15.33 -10.57
C ASP A 100 -12.75 -15.69 -10.15
N TYR A 101 -13.28 -15.02 -9.10
CA TYR A 101 -14.62 -15.27 -8.58
C TYR A 101 -15.71 -15.09 -9.62
N TYR A 102 -15.58 -14.08 -10.48
CA TYR A 102 -16.58 -13.81 -11.51
C TYR A 102 -16.31 -14.53 -12.84
N GLY A 103 -15.23 -15.30 -12.99
CA GLY A 103 -14.98 -16.16 -14.15
C GLY A 103 -13.86 -15.70 -15.08
N GLY A 104 -12.95 -14.89 -14.59
CA GLY A 104 -11.70 -14.56 -15.28
C GLY A 104 -11.90 -13.91 -16.65
N LYS A 105 -11.05 -14.27 -17.61
CA LYS A 105 -11.02 -13.66 -18.95
C LYS A 105 -12.36 -13.76 -19.71
N GLU A 106 -13.16 -14.80 -19.46
CA GLU A 106 -14.47 -14.96 -20.10
C GLU A 106 -15.43 -13.84 -19.71
N LYS A 107 -15.39 -13.45 -18.44
CA LYS A 107 -16.24 -12.39 -17.90
C LYS A 107 -15.65 -10.99 -18.09
N PHE A 108 -14.33 -10.90 -18.15
CA PHE A 108 -13.58 -9.66 -18.28
C PHE A 108 -12.73 -9.61 -19.56
N PRO A 109 -13.36 -9.74 -20.77
CA PRO A 109 -12.61 -9.84 -22.02
C PRO A 109 -11.77 -8.59 -22.34
N ASN A 110 -12.17 -7.42 -21.84
CA ASN A 110 -11.53 -6.13 -22.11
C ASN A 110 -10.56 -5.67 -21.01
N ILE A 111 -10.45 -6.43 -19.91
CA ILE A 111 -9.46 -6.09 -18.87
C ILE A 111 -8.06 -6.41 -19.38
N SER A 112 -7.14 -5.47 -19.19
CA SER A 112 -5.74 -5.63 -19.55
C SER A 112 -5.06 -6.67 -18.65
N ASP A 113 -4.44 -7.67 -19.29
CA ASP A 113 -3.65 -8.66 -18.59
C ASP A 113 -2.39 -8.01 -17.96
N GLU A 114 -1.84 -6.96 -18.60
CA GLU A 114 -0.70 -6.19 -18.06
C GLU A 114 -1.09 -5.44 -16.79
N MET A 115 -2.26 -4.79 -16.78
CA MET A 115 -2.74 -4.10 -15.58
C MET A 115 -3.00 -5.09 -14.43
N LEU A 116 -3.57 -6.26 -14.72
CA LEU A 116 -3.82 -7.27 -13.70
C LEU A 116 -2.50 -7.83 -13.14
N ALA A 117 -1.52 -8.09 -14.01
CA ALA A 117 -0.18 -8.50 -13.57
C ALA A 117 0.52 -7.40 -12.73
N ALA A 118 0.32 -6.14 -13.10
CA ALA A 118 0.92 -5.02 -12.38
C ALA A 118 0.32 -4.81 -10.99
N VAL A 119 -1.00 -4.99 -10.82
CA VAL A 119 -1.61 -4.92 -9.47
C VAL A 119 -1.15 -6.08 -8.60
N ASP A 120 -0.99 -7.27 -9.15
CA ASP A 120 -0.48 -8.44 -8.46
C ASP A 120 0.97 -8.22 -7.99
N GLN A 121 1.82 -7.65 -8.85
CA GLN A 121 3.18 -7.25 -8.50
C GLN A 121 3.19 -6.18 -7.39
N ALA A 122 2.32 -5.19 -7.50
CA ALA A 122 2.25 -4.08 -6.55
C ALA A 122 1.86 -4.54 -5.14
N ASP A 123 0.85 -5.38 -5.03
CA ASP A 123 0.31 -5.79 -3.74
C ASP A 123 1.20 -6.84 -3.06
N SER A 124 1.82 -7.74 -3.83
CA SER A 124 2.85 -8.68 -3.35
C SER A 124 4.22 -8.01 -3.11
N ALA A 125 4.38 -6.74 -3.52
CA ALA A 125 5.64 -6.01 -3.51
C ALA A 125 6.77 -6.79 -4.20
N ASP A 126 6.49 -7.42 -5.33
CA ASP A 126 7.45 -8.23 -6.09
C ASP A 126 8.24 -7.36 -7.08
N TYR A 127 9.00 -6.42 -6.53
CA TYR A 127 9.81 -5.46 -7.28
C TYR A 127 11.29 -5.82 -7.27
N THR A 128 11.92 -5.63 -8.41
CA THR A 128 13.38 -5.67 -8.56
C THR A 128 14.02 -4.36 -8.07
N GLU A 129 15.35 -4.36 -7.91
CA GLU A 129 16.12 -3.14 -7.65
C GLU A 129 15.89 -2.08 -8.74
N GLU A 130 15.83 -2.49 -10.02
CA GLU A 130 15.57 -1.61 -11.16
C GLU A 130 14.16 -0.98 -11.08
N ASP A 131 13.14 -1.76 -10.75
CA ASP A 131 11.77 -1.26 -10.55
C ASP A 131 11.71 -0.17 -9.47
N ILE A 132 12.54 -0.28 -8.44
CA ILE A 132 12.59 0.66 -7.33
C ILE A 132 13.33 1.95 -7.71
N LEU A 133 14.51 1.82 -8.36
CA LEU A 133 15.39 2.94 -8.64
C LEU A 133 15.03 3.70 -9.93
N ALA A 134 14.46 3.01 -10.91
CA ALA A 134 14.05 3.57 -12.19
C ALA A 134 12.64 3.09 -12.60
N PRO A 135 11.62 3.36 -11.80
CA PRO A 135 10.28 2.87 -12.07
C PRO A 135 9.73 3.42 -13.39
N SER A 136 9.00 2.59 -14.12
CA SER A 136 8.35 2.94 -15.37
C SER A 136 6.97 2.29 -15.49
N GLY A 137 6.16 2.75 -16.43
CA GLY A 137 4.87 2.16 -16.73
C GLY A 137 3.97 2.01 -15.49
N TRP A 138 3.41 0.83 -15.32
CA TRP A 138 2.51 0.52 -14.21
C TRP A 138 3.16 0.60 -12.83
N THR A 139 4.45 0.22 -12.72
CA THR A 139 5.20 0.35 -11.45
C THR A 139 5.31 1.80 -11.02
N LEU A 140 5.61 2.70 -11.97
CA LEU A 140 5.66 4.12 -11.71
C LEU A 140 4.28 4.64 -11.29
N LEU A 141 3.22 4.30 -12.02
CA LEU A 141 1.86 4.69 -11.65
C LEU A 141 1.50 4.21 -10.23
N ASN A 142 1.85 2.97 -9.87
CA ASN A 142 1.61 2.47 -8.51
C ASN A 142 2.33 3.31 -7.45
N PHE A 143 3.57 3.76 -7.70
CA PHE A 143 4.28 4.64 -6.76
C PHE A 143 3.66 6.04 -6.67
N LEU A 144 3.02 6.53 -7.74
CA LEU A 144 2.25 7.79 -7.70
C LEU A 144 0.94 7.65 -6.89
N ILE A 145 0.37 6.45 -6.85
CA ILE A 145 -0.87 6.13 -6.12
C ILE A 145 -0.60 5.90 -4.64
N ASP A 146 0.52 5.25 -4.28
CA ASP A 146 0.80 4.81 -2.91
C ASP A 146 0.82 6.02 -1.95
N PRO A 147 -0.09 6.08 -0.94
CA PRO A 147 -0.13 7.18 0.02
C PRO A 147 1.20 7.38 0.76
N ARG A 148 1.99 6.30 0.90
CA ARG A 148 3.30 6.33 1.57
C ARG A 148 4.39 7.01 0.76
N THR A 149 4.16 7.31 -0.52
CA THR A 149 5.02 8.18 -1.32
C THR A 149 4.99 9.61 -0.79
N GLY A 150 3.88 10.03 -0.18
CA GLY A 150 3.78 11.31 0.55
C GLY A 150 3.26 12.47 -0.28
N PHE A 151 2.58 12.21 -1.39
CA PHE A 151 1.95 13.26 -2.20
C PHE A 151 0.82 14.01 -1.47
N ASP A 152 0.16 13.38 -0.50
CA ASP A 152 -0.81 14.01 0.39
C ASP A 152 -0.25 15.18 1.20
N ARG A 153 1.09 15.24 1.33
CA ARG A 153 1.83 16.32 2.01
C ARG A 153 2.27 17.43 1.06
N MET A 154 1.96 17.34 -0.23
CA MET A 154 2.30 18.34 -1.24
C MET A 154 1.09 19.26 -1.52
N PRO A 155 1.02 20.45 -0.92
CA PRO A 155 -0.13 21.36 -1.08
C PRO A 155 -0.24 21.98 -2.49
N SER A 156 0.75 21.75 -3.34
CA SER A 156 0.81 22.31 -4.70
C SER A 156 0.06 21.48 -5.75
N LEU A 157 -0.38 20.27 -5.41
CA LEU A 157 -1.11 19.44 -6.36
C LEU A 157 -2.54 19.96 -6.57
N ALA A 158 -2.97 20.07 -7.83
CA ALA A 158 -4.27 20.60 -8.19
C ALA A 158 -5.42 19.68 -7.80
N THR A 159 -5.21 18.36 -7.88
CA THR A 159 -6.21 17.34 -7.59
C THR A 159 -5.93 16.68 -6.25
N SER A 160 -6.97 16.52 -5.41
CA SER A 160 -6.86 15.79 -4.16
C SER A 160 -6.48 14.32 -4.40
N GLN A 161 -5.91 13.64 -3.40
CA GLN A 161 -5.58 12.22 -3.53
C GLN A 161 -6.83 11.37 -3.77
N GLU A 162 -7.94 11.69 -3.13
CA GLU A 162 -9.19 10.96 -3.30
C GLU A 162 -9.78 11.14 -4.71
N ASP A 163 -9.80 12.37 -5.24
CA ASP A 163 -10.28 12.64 -6.60
C ASP A 163 -9.38 11.98 -7.64
N PHE A 164 -8.07 12.07 -7.47
CA PHE A 164 -7.09 11.40 -8.31
C PHE A 164 -7.35 9.88 -8.41
N MET A 165 -7.59 9.24 -7.28
CA MET A 165 -7.90 7.81 -7.26
C MET A 165 -9.24 7.49 -7.94
N ARG A 166 -10.24 8.37 -7.82
CA ARG A 166 -11.52 8.22 -8.56
C ARG A 166 -11.33 8.34 -10.05
N ASP A 167 -10.51 9.29 -10.50
CA ASP A 167 -10.21 9.50 -11.91
C ASP A 167 -9.45 8.29 -12.48
N LEU A 168 -8.51 7.73 -11.74
CA LEU A 168 -7.82 6.50 -12.13
C LEU A 168 -8.75 5.29 -12.31
N ILE A 169 -9.85 5.16 -11.56
CA ILE A 169 -10.86 4.12 -11.82
C ILE A 169 -11.48 4.29 -13.22
N VAL A 170 -11.58 5.53 -13.70
CA VAL A 170 -12.08 5.80 -15.07
C VAL A 170 -11.00 5.51 -16.11
N TYR A 171 -9.78 5.99 -15.89
CA TYR A 171 -8.65 5.82 -16.81
C TYR A 171 -8.29 4.35 -17.01
N CYS A 172 -8.30 3.56 -15.93
CA CYS A 172 -7.99 2.14 -15.94
C CYS A 172 -9.12 1.25 -16.53
N GLN A 173 -10.23 1.79 -17.00
CA GLN A 173 -11.26 0.97 -17.69
C GLN A 173 -10.88 0.55 -19.11
N ASN A 174 -10.10 1.37 -19.80
CA ASN A 174 -9.52 1.06 -21.10
C ASN A 174 -8.01 1.37 -21.02
N PRO A 175 -7.25 0.59 -20.29
CA PRO A 175 -5.92 0.96 -19.86
C PRO A 175 -4.90 0.88 -21.00
N ASN A 176 -4.34 2.03 -21.32
CA ASN A 176 -3.07 2.18 -22.01
C ASN A 176 -2.17 2.98 -21.09
N ILE A 177 -1.16 2.35 -20.51
CA ILE A 177 -0.35 2.99 -19.48
C ILE A 177 0.37 4.24 -19.98
N ASP A 178 0.85 4.24 -21.22
CA ASP A 178 1.55 5.39 -21.80
C ASP A 178 0.59 6.58 -21.93
N GLU A 179 -0.67 6.33 -22.32
CA GLU A 179 -1.69 7.39 -22.39
C GLU A 179 -2.10 7.88 -21.00
N ILE A 180 -2.18 6.97 -20.00
CA ILE A 180 -2.52 7.33 -18.62
C ILE A 180 -1.45 8.24 -18.03
N LEU A 181 -0.18 7.96 -18.25
CA LEU A 181 0.95 8.76 -17.73
C LEU A 181 0.99 10.18 -18.35
N GLU A 182 0.35 10.41 -19.50
CA GLU A 182 0.26 11.72 -20.14
C GLU A 182 -0.97 12.56 -19.68
N LEU A 183 -1.89 11.98 -18.88
CA LEU A 183 -3.03 12.71 -18.35
C LEU A 183 -2.56 13.79 -17.37
N GLU A 184 -3.23 14.93 -17.35
CA GLU A 184 -2.77 16.15 -16.67
C GLU A 184 -2.51 15.92 -15.16
N ASP A 185 -3.41 15.30 -14.47
CA ASP A 185 -3.32 15.01 -13.03
C ASP A 185 -2.28 13.92 -12.68
N VAL A 186 -2.09 12.95 -13.59
CA VAL A 186 -1.05 11.92 -13.48
C VAL A 186 0.32 12.54 -13.74
N ARG A 187 0.44 13.33 -14.82
CA ARG A 187 1.67 13.99 -15.19
C ARG A 187 2.15 15.00 -14.15
N GLU A 188 1.25 15.74 -13.51
CA GLU A 188 1.60 16.63 -12.41
C GLU A 188 2.31 15.88 -11.28
N ARG A 189 1.80 14.69 -10.89
CA ARG A 189 2.44 13.84 -9.86
C ARG A 189 3.74 13.22 -10.35
N LEU A 190 3.77 12.80 -11.61
CA LEU A 190 4.98 12.26 -12.24
C LEU A 190 6.12 13.30 -12.26
N GLU A 191 5.83 14.53 -12.68
CA GLU A 191 6.80 15.63 -12.68
C GLU A 191 7.29 15.92 -11.26
N ALA A 192 6.40 15.94 -10.27
CA ALA A 192 6.76 16.11 -8.87
C ALA A 192 7.61 14.93 -8.34
N TYR A 193 7.30 13.69 -8.72
CA TYR A 193 8.09 12.51 -8.36
C TYR A 193 9.51 12.59 -8.92
N ILE A 194 9.64 12.87 -10.22
CA ILE A 194 10.93 13.00 -10.89
C ILE A 194 11.76 14.15 -10.30
N ALA A 195 11.15 15.31 -10.09
CA ALA A 195 11.83 16.47 -9.52
C ALA A 195 12.36 16.23 -8.11
N ASN A 196 11.71 15.37 -7.34
CA ASN A 196 12.11 15.04 -5.97
C ASN A 196 13.06 13.82 -5.88
N HIS A 197 13.15 12.99 -6.92
CA HIS A 197 13.84 11.70 -6.87
C HIS A 197 15.30 11.80 -6.40
N GLU A 198 16.11 12.67 -7.00
CA GLU A 198 17.51 12.86 -6.58
C GLU A 198 17.65 13.43 -5.17
N PHE A 199 16.72 14.29 -4.75
CA PHE A 199 16.72 14.85 -3.40
C PHE A 199 16.38 13.78 -2.38
N ALA A 200 15.39 12.93 -2.67
CA ALA A 200 15.00 11.82 -1.83
C ALA A 200 16.14 10.79 -1.70
N GLU A 201 16.80 10.44 -2.81
CA GLU A 201 17.97 9.55 -2.78
C GLU A 201 19.09 10.12 -1.89
N ARG A 202 19.43 11.40 -2.06
CA ARG A 202 20.42 12.07 -1.21
C ARG A 202 19.99 12.12 0.26
N GLN A 203 18.70 12.33 0.55
CA GLN A 203 18.20 12.32 1.91
C GLN A 203 18.32 10.92 2.52
N VAL A 204 17.86 9.89 1.82
CA VAL A 204 17.97 8.50 2.29
C VAL A 204 19.45 8.14 2.53
N ARG A 205 20.36 8.40 1.58
CA ARG A 205 21.78 8.11 1.74
C ARG A 205 22.42 8.85 2.93
N ARG A 206 22.07 10.13 3.14
CA ARG A 206 22.60 10.93 4.24
C ARG A 206 22.09 10.51 5.60
N CYS A 207 20.83 10.10 5.67
CA CYS A 207 20.14 9.74 6.90
C CYS A 207 20.21 8.25 7.24
N SER A 208 20.82 7.43 6.37
CA SER A 208 20.91 5.99 6.56
C SER A 208 22.31 5.57 7.02
N ASP A 209 22.32 4.64 7.97
CA ASP A 209 23.49 3.89 8.42
C ASP A 209 23.20 2.40 8.26
N VAL A 210 24.13 1.65 7.63
CA VAL A 210 23.97 0.21 7.41
C VAL A 210 24.76 -0.54 8.50
N GLN A 211 24.04 -1.29 9.32
CA GLN A 211 24.58 -2.04 10.44
C GLN A 211 24.35 -3.55 10.24
N GLY A 212 25.30 -4.21 9.63
CA GLY A 212 25.17 -5.63 9.24
C GLY A 212 24.12 -5.77 8.13
N ASN A 213 23.03 -6.45 8.41
CA ASN A 213 21.91 -6.67 7.49
C ASN A 213 20.82 -5.57 7.58
N LEU A 214 20.95 -4.62 8.51
CA LEU A 214 19.94 -3.61 8.81
C LEU A 214 20.31 -2.24 8.23
N ILE A 215 19.36 -1.60 7.54
CA ILE A 215 19.39 -0.17 7.20
C ILE A 215 18.67 0.59 8.31
N VAL A 216 19.32 1.53 8.95
CA VAL A 216 18.71 2.48 9.89
C VAL A 216 18.62 3.84 9.21
N THR A 217 17.43 4.31 8.87
CA THR A 217 17.19 5.64 8.30
C THR A 217 16.59 6.54 9.38
N ASP A 218 17.39 7.43 9.95
CA ASP A 218 16.96 8.36 11.01
C ASP A 218 16.64 9.73 10.43
N LEU A 219 15.34 10.04 10.31
CA LEU A 219 14.80 11.28 9.77
C LEU A 219 14.46 12.32 10.87
N ARG A 220 14.76 12.05 12.13
CA ARG A 220 14.37 12.94 13.24
C ARG A 220 15.00 14.34 13.19
N GLN A 221 16.12 14.50 12.47
CA GLN A 221 16.78 15.79 12.28
C GLN A 221 16.39 16.48 10.97
N GLU A 222 15.63 15.81 10.12
CA GLU A 222 15.17 16.37 8.85
C GLU A 222 13.99 17.33 9.10
N LYS A 223 14.01 18.47 8.40
CA LYS A 223 12.94 19.46 8.48
C LYS A 223 11.78 19.14 7.58
N GLU A 224 12.07 18.49 6.46
CA GLU A 224 11.11 18.17 5.41
C GLU A 224 11.26 16.71 5.02
N PHE A 225 10.13 16.05 4.87
CA PHE A 225 10.07 14.75 4.20
C PHE A 225 10.03 14.99 2.68
N ILE A 226 10.91 14.32 1.95
CA ILE A 226 10.92 14.38 0.48
C ILE A 226 10.14 13.20 -0.06
N PRO A 227 9.07 13.42 -0.84
CA PRO A 227 8.26 12.36 -1.41
C PRO A 227 9.09 11.38 -2.24
N CYS A 228 8.97 10.09 -1.97
CA CYS A 228 9.59 9.02 -2.73
C CYS A 228 8.87 7.69 -2.51
N ASN A 229 9.14 6.71 -3.37
CA ASN A 229 8.61 5.38 -3.10
C ASN A 229 9.22 4.81 -1.81
N ARG A 230 8.39 4.12 -1.04
CA ARG A 230 8.75 3.58 0.29
C ARG A 230 9.85 2.52 0.28
N PHE A 231 10.17 1.98 -0.89
CA PHE A 231 11.17 0.93 -1.07
C PHE A 231 12.55 1.46 -1.45
N LEU A 232 12.69 2.78 -1.62
CA LEU A 232 13.92 3.41 -2.10
C LEU A 232 15.16 2.94 -1.33
N ALA A 233 15.07 2.78 0.00
CA ALA A 233 16.18 2.30 0.80
C ALA A 233 16.65 0.90 0.38
N TYR A 234 15.76 0.01 -0.05
CA TYR A 234 16.12 -1.34 -0.50
C TYR A 234 16.77 -1.36 -1.88
N GLY A 235 16.39 -0.44 -2.77
CA GLY A 235 17.10 -0.25 -4.03
C GLY A 235 18.49 0.33 -3.85
N LEU A 236 18.68 1.23 -2.86
CA LEU A 236 19.99 1.85 -2.58
C LEU A 236 20.93 0.94 -1.80
N TYR A 237 20.43 -0.02 -1.05
CA TYR A 237 21.18 -0.96 -0.20
C TYR A 237 20.64 -2.39 -0.36
N PRO A 238 20.75 -2.99 -1.56
CA PRO A 238 20.11 -4.26 -1.88
C PRO A 238 20.65 -5.46 -1.08
N GLU A 239 21.83 -5.34 -0.49
CA GLU A 239 22.43 -6.34 0.38
C GLU A 239 21.74 -6.44 1.74
N ALA A 240 21.08 -5.38 2.18
CA ALA A 240 20.36 -5.38 3.46
C ALA A 240 19.01 -6.12 3.35
N ASN A 241 18.64 -6.86 4.38
CA ASN A 241 17.41 -7.67 4.39
C ASN A 241 16.30 -7.10 5.29
N ILE A 242 16.56 -5.99 5.99
CA ILE A 242 15.61 -5.32 6.87
C ILE A 242 15.94 -3.84 6.98
N SER A 243 14.93 -2.97 7.13
CA SER A 243 15.12 -1.54 7.33
C SER A 243 14.31 -1.02 8.51
N LEU A 244 14.85 -0.05 9.20
CA LEU A 244 14.23 0.70 10.29
C LEU A 244 14.24 2.19 9.97
N THR A 245 13.07 2.77 9.76
CA THR A 245 12.90 4.23 9.63
C THR A 245 12.46 4.82 10.96
N VAL A 246 13.10 5.91 11.37
CA VAL A 246 12.79 6.65 12.61
C VAL A 246 12.43 8.08 12.26
N GLN A 247 11.25 8.55 12.66
CA GLN A 247 10.76 9.90 12.35
C GLN A 247 9.96 10.52 13.47
N ASN A 248 9.98 11.87 13.54
CA ASN A 248 9.09 12.60 14.42
C ASN A 248 7.70 12.74 13.78
N LEU A 249 6.65 12.53 14.56
CA LEU A 249 5.28 12.77 14.14
C LEU A 249 4.76 14.12 14.61
N PRO A 250 3.72 14.69 13.95
CA PRO A 250 3.13 15.97 14.33
C PRO A 250 2.57 16.02 15.76
N ASP A 251 2.20 14.87 16.33
CA ASP A 251 1.69 14.74 17.70
C ASP A 251 2.80 14.77 18.76
N GLY A 252 4.07 14.95 18.35
CA GLY A 252 5.25 15.00 19.21
C GLY A 252 5.79 13.63 19.63
N THR A 253 5.27 12.54 19.09
CA THR A 253 5.83 11.20 19.28
C THR A 253 6.90 10.88 18.23
N VAL A 254 7.71 9.86 18.50
CA VAL A 254 8.67 9.28 17.56
C VAL A 254 8.14 7.94 17.08
N GLU A 255 8.04 7.78 15.76
CA GLU A 255 7.64 6.53 15.12
C GLU A 255 8.86 5.74 14.67
N PHE A 256 8.79 4.44 14.87
CA PHE A 256 9.68 3.42 14.35
C PHE A 256 8.91 2.56 13.38
N ALA A 257 9.31 2.57 12.11
CA ALA A 257 8.76 1.70 11.07
C ALA A 257 9.81 0.68 10.66
N LEU A 258 9.60 -0.59 11.02
CA LEU A 258 10.48 -1.70 10.72
C LEU A 258 9.85 -2.53 9.59
N GLY A 259 10.63 -2.87 8.56
CA GLY A 259 10.17 -3.66 7.43
C GLY A 259 11.26 -4.58 6.89
N LYS A 260 10.86 -5.77 6.44
CA LYS A 260 11.76 -6.66 5.69
C LYS A 260 11.98 -6.14 4.28
N SER A 261 13.18 -6.35 3.76
CA SER A 261 13.48 -6.04 2.37
C SER A 261 12.61 -6.88 1.42
N ILE A 262 12.16 -6.24 0.37
CA ILE A 262 11.45 -6.89 -0.73
C ILE A 262 12.43 -7.40 -1.80
N VAL A 263 13.65 -6.88 -1.82
CA VAL A 263 14.75 -7.30 -2.70
C VAL A 263 15.50 -8.48 -2.08
N ASN A 264 16.02 -8.30 -0.86
CA ASN A 264 16.70 -9.37 -0.12
C ASN A 264 15.77 -9.95 0.96
N ARG A 265 15.02 -11.00 0.61
CA ARG A 265 13.98 -11.61 1.46
C ARG A 265 14.52 -12.62 2.49
N THR A 266 15.77 -12.48 2.93
CA THR A 266 16.42 -13.45 3.83
C THR A 266 16.17 -13.21 5.32
N SER A 267 15.58 -12.07 5.74
CA SER A 267 15.33 -11.80 7.16
C SER A 267 14.36 -12.80 7.80
N ASN A 268 14.73 -13.31 8.98
CA ASN A 268 13.94 -14.21 9.80
C ASN A 268 13.11 -13.48 10.87
N THR A 269 13.34 -12.17 11.08
CA THR A 269 12.67 -11.38 12.12
C THR A 269 11.15 -11.47 11.99
N ASP A 270 10.45 -11.73 13.08
CA ASP A 270 9.02 -11.46 13.20
C ASP A 270 8.83 -10.00 13.63
N VAL A 271 8.65 -9.14 12.61
CA VAL A 271 8.56 -7.69 12.81
C VAL A 271 7.38 -7.31 13.70
N GLY A 272 6.20 -7.91 13.46
CA GLY A 272 5.00 -7.62 14.24
C GLY A 272 5.19 -7.98 15.72
N ALA A 273 5.75 -9.14 16.00
CA ALA A 273 6.04 -9.57 17.37
C ALA A 273 7.09 -8.67 18.05
N LEU A 274 8.08 -8.18 17.29
CA LEU A 274 9.08 -7.25 17.82
C LEU A 274 8.46 -5.90 18.14
N MET A 275 7.67 -5.31 17.22
CA MET A 275 7.03 -4.01 17.43
C MET A 275 6.01 -4.04 18.57
N LEU A 276 5.34 -5.17 18.78
CA LEU A 276 4.39 -5.37 19.89
C LEU A 276 5.07 -5.19 21.26
N LYS A 277 6.35 -5.55 21.42
CA LYS A 277 7.10 -5.36 22.68
C LYS A 277 7.21 -3.88 23.07
N TYR A 278 7.11 -2.98 22.10
CA TYR A 278 7.19 -1.52 22.31
C TYR A 278 5.80 -0.84 22.19
N GLY A 279 4.73 -1.62 22.38
CA GLY A 279 3.36 -1.09 22.34
C GLY A 279 2.81 -0.79 20.95
N GLY A 280 3.50 -1.27 19.91
CA GLY A 280 3.08 -1.18 18.53
C GLY A 280 2.44 -2.47 18.03
N GLY A 281 2.64 -2.78 16.74
CA GLY A 281 2.14 -3.99 16.12
C GLY A 281 2.49 -4.05 14.63
N GLY A 282 1.93 -5.02 13.94
CA GLY A 282 2.13 -5.21 12.50
C GLY A 282 2.01 -6.67 12.09
N HIS A 283 2.50 -6.96 10.91
CA HIS A 283 2.61 -8.30 10.34
C HIS A 283 4.03 -8.83 10.49
N ARG A 284 4.23 -10.10 10.15
CA ARG A 284 5.55 -10.73 10.21
C ARG A 284 6.62 -10.01 9.37
N ALA A 285 6.21 -9.31 8.30
CA ALA A 285 7.12 -8.61 7.38
C ALA A 285 7.28 -7.10 7.65
N ALA A 286 6.32 -6.46 8.30
CA ALA A 286 6.34 -5.03 8.55
C ALA A 286 5.52 -4.66 9.78
N GLY A 287 5.95 -3.62 10.49
CA GLY A 287 5.24 -3.13 11.68
C GLY A 287 5.80 -1.81 12.17
N THR A 288 5.04 -1.17 13.04
CA THR A 288 5.38 0.14 13.61
C THR A 288 5.20 0.14 15.13
N CYS A 289 5.95 0.99 15.80
CA CYS A 289 5.66 1.39 17.18
C CYS A 289 5.91 2.88 17.36
N ARG A 290 5.34 3.47 18.40
CA ARG A 290 5.50 4.88 18.74
C ARG A 290 5.94 5.04 20.17
N THR A 291 6.77 6.04 20.41
CA THR A 291 7.26 6.33 21.75
C THR A 291 7.41 7.84 22.01
N LYS A 292 7.65 8.20 23.25
CA LYS A 292 8.02 9.56 23.61
C LYS A 292 9.47 9.86 23.19
N PRO A 293 9.81 11.12 22.84
CA PRO A 293 11.16 11.48 22.41
C PRO A 293 12.28 11.10 23.39
N ASN A 294 12.00 11.17 24.70
CA ASN A 294 12.99 10.83 25.74
C ASN A 294 13.32 9.34 25.85
N GLU A 295 12.53 8.47 25.24
CA GLU A 295 12.74 7.02 25.23
C GLU A 295 13.26 6.52 23.86
N ALA A 296 13.23 7.39 22.84
CA ALA A 296 13.46 7.00 21.45
C ALA A 296 14.87 6.39 21.23
N ASP A 297 15.93 6.99 21.77
CA ASP A 297 17.29 6.48 21.55
C ASP A 297 17.52 5.13 22.22
N LYS A 298 16.88 4.89 23.36
CA LYS A 298 16.93 3.59 24.02
C LYS A 298 16.25 2.53 23.16
N ILE A 299 15.02 2.80 22.72
CA ILE A 299 14.24 1.86 21.88
C ILE A 299 14.94 1.63 20.54
N LEU A 300 15.50 2.68 19.91
CA LEU A 300 16.31 2.54 18.70
C LEU A 300 17.44 1.54 18.91
N SER A 301 18.21 1.71 19.98
CA SER A 301 19.34 0.83 20.30
C SER A 301 18.91 -0.62 20.55
N GLU A 302 17.78 -0.82 21.21
CA GLU A 302 17.23 -2.16 21.50
C GLU A 302 16.75 -2.86 20.21
N ILE A 303 16.03 -2.14 19.32
CA ILE A 303 15.58 -2.69 18.03
C ILE A 303 16.79 -3.03 17.15
N VAL A 304 17.76 -2.12 17.03
CA VAL A 304 18.98 -2.35 16.24
C VAL A 304 19.72 -3.61 16.74
N ASN A 305 19.90 -3.75 18.04
CA ASN A 305 20.57 -4.91 18.61
C ASN A 305 19.79 -6.23 18.41
N ALA A 306 18.47 -6.15 18.30
CA ALA A 306 17.63 -7.32 18.08
C ALA A 306 17.71 -7.85 16.64
N VAL A 307 17.93 -6.94 15.63
CA VAL A 307 17.76 -7.33 14.22
C VAL A 307 19.03 -7.24 13.35
N LYS A 308 20.06 -6.53 13.76
CA LYS A 308 21.30 -6.32 12.95
C LYS A 308 22.10 -7.59 12.64
N THR A 309 21.75 -8.72 13.24
CA THR A 309 22.39 -10.02 13.04
C THR A 309 21.40 -11.10 12.65
N ASP A 310 20.18 -10.71 12.25
CA ASP A 310 19.11 -11.62 11.85
C ASP A 310 19.19 -11.90 10.33
N GLY A 311 19.42 -13.11 9.92
CA GLY A 311 19.51 -13.51 8.51
C GLY A 311 20.85 -13.97 8.03
#